data_288e640efc186682cd650636058c0c3f
#
_entry.id   288e640efc186682cd650636058c0c3f
#
_cell.length_a   1.000
_cell.length_b   1.000
_cell.length_c   1.000
_cell.angle_alpha   90.00
_cell.angle_beta   90.00
_cell.angle_gamma   90.00
#
_symmetry.space_group_name_H-M   'P 1'
#
loop_
_entity.id
_entity.type
_entity.pdbx_description
1 polymer ?
#
loop_
_entity_poly.entity_id
_entity_poly.type
_entity_poly.pdbx_seq_one_letter_code
_entity_poly.pdbx_strand_id
1 'polypeptide(L)'
;MNFFKHTIFCLIILSNACIGKEFSKLFVVFEPIEPSSNIEKSINNSFNTMVHRLSGNSAPSNIWKIINAGNARKDFIKSYSIKNYENENFIQVNFDKDLLIKKFKELNIPFVGISRPVFLIIINIDSGIEEPYILNTNDSKKEIDILIKNYLKKISDSRAIFLEIPAIDLSLIHISE
;
A
#
# COMPACT_ATOMS: atom_id res chain seq x y z
N MET A 1 16.10 -39.50 -19.59
CA MET A 1 15.16 -38.55 -20.27
C MET A 1 13.93 -38.19 -19.46
N ASN A 2 13.52 -39.00 -18.48
CA ASN A 2 12.33 -38.69 -17.64
C ASN A 2 12.64 -37.70 -16.52
N PHE A 3 13.84 -37.68 -15.97
CA PHE A 3 14.24 -36.76 -14.91
C PHE A 3 14.16 -35.28 -15.35
N PHE A 4 14.57 -35.00 -16.57
CA PHE A 4 14.53 -33.64 -17.15
C PHE A 4 13.10 -33.10 -17.33
N LYS A 5 12.15 -33.98 -17.68
CA LYS A 5 10.72 -33.62 -17.82
C LYS A 5 10.08 -33.24 -16.46
N HIS A 6 10.44 -33.94 -15.39
CA HIS A 6 9.92 -33.67 -14.04
C HIS A 6 10.50 -32.36 -13.48
N THR A 7 11.77 -32.07 -13.75
CA THR A 7 12.44 -30.82 -13.31
C THR A 7 11.82 -29.60 -14.00
N ILE A 8 11.52 -29.67 -15.30
CA ILE A 8 10.83 -28.60 -16.05
C ILE A 8 9.41 -28.41 -15.53
N PHE A 9 8.69 -29.48 -15.23
CA PHE A 9 7.33 -29.41 -14.70
C PHE A 9 7.29 -28.76 -13.31
N CYS A 10 8.21 -29.09 -12.40
CA CYS A 10 8.35 -28.43 -11.11
C CYS A 10 8.72 -26.93 -11.23
N LEU A 11 9.57 -26.56 -12.19
CA LEU A 11 9.94 -25.17 -12.45
C LEU A 11 8.74 -24.33 -12.93
N ILE A 12 7.88 -24.91 -13.77
CA ILE A 12 6.66 -24.25 -14.25
C ILE A 12 5.63 -24.05 -13.13
N ILE A 13 5.51 -25.00 -12.19
CA ILE A 13 4.62 -24.85 -11.04
C ILE A 13 5.11 -23.76 -10.08
N LEU A 14 6.42 -23.66 -9.85
CA LEU A 14 7.01 -22.63 -8.98
C LEU A 14 6.93 -21.22 -9.57
N SER A 15 6.87 -21.07 -10.89
CA SER A 15 6.79 -19.75 -11.55
C SER A 15 5.41 -19.07 -11.46
N ASN A 16 4.35 -19.80 -11.06
CA ASN A 16 2.99 -19.26 -10.96
C ASN A 16 2.61 -18.69 -9.57
N ALA A 17 3.53 -18.70 -8.61
CA ALA A 17 3.21 -18.38 -7.21
C ALA A 17 3.25 -16.86 -6.88
N CYS A 18 3.54 -15.99 -7.83
CA CYS A 18 3.62 -14.54 -7.56
C CYS A 18 2.54 -13.77 -8.35
N ILE A 19 1.26 -13.99 -8.03
CA ILE A 19 0.15 -13.23 -8.60
C ILE A 19 0.04 -11.93 -7.80
N GLY A 20 0.60 -10.83 -8.35
CA GLY A 20 0.35 -9.51 -7.82
C GLY A 20 -1.09 -9.08 -8.15
N LYS A 21 -1.74 -8.41 -7.20
CA LYS A 21 -3.06 -7.80 -7.40
C LYS A 21 -2.90 -6.41 -7.99
N GLU A 22 -3.80 -6.02 -8.90
CA GLU A 22 -3.73 -4.69 -9.52
C GLU A 22 -4.25 -3.61 -8.57
N PHE A 23 -3.42 -2.59 -8.31
CA PHE A 23 -3.80 -1.43 -7.52
C PHE A 23 -4.29 -0.31 -8.45
N SER A 24 -5.58 -0.30 -8.75
CA SER A 24 -6.20 0.59 -9.75
C SER A 24 -6.02 2.08 -9.45
N LYS A 25 -5.93 2.47 -8.18
CA LYS A 25 -5.76 3.87 -7.74
C LYS A 25 -4.31 4.23 -7.40
N LEU A 26 -3.33 3.58 -8.03
CA LEU A 26 -1.92 3.81 -7.72
C LEU A 26 -1.50 5.30 -7.82
N PHE A 27 -1.99 6.00 -8.84
CA PHE A 27 -1.65 7.41 -9.12
C PHE A 27 -2.63 8.42 -8.51
N VAL A 28 -3.48 7.98 -7.58
CA VAL A 28 -4.40 8.84 -6.83
C VAL A 28 -4.03 8.79 -5.36
N VAL A 29 -3.73 9.95 -4.77
CA VAL A 29 -3.40 10.07 -3.34
C VAL A 29 -4.48 10.86 -2.64
N PHE A 30 -4.88 10.39 -1.48
CA PHE A 30 -5.74 11.10 -0.54
C PHE A 30 -4.88 11.50 0.65
N GLU A 31 -4.80 12.81 0.92
CA GLU A 31 -4.03 13.35 2.04
C GLU A 31 -4.93 14.21 2.90
N PRO A 32 -4.91 14.08 4.23
CA PRO A 32 -5.71 14.92 5.11
C PRO A 32 -5.25 16.37 5.01
N ILE A 33 -6.22 17.30 5.12
CA ILE A 33 -5.96 18.74 5.23
C ILE A 33 -6.10 19.08 6.71
N GLU A 34 -4.97 19.30 7.40
CA GLU A 34 -4.99 19.74 8.79
C GLU A 34 -5.61 21.15 8.87
N PRO A 35 -6.45 21.46 9.89
CA PRO A 35 -7.13 22.74 10.00
C PRO A 35 -6.21 23.98 9.97
N SER A 36 -4.98 23.82 10.40
CA SER A 36 -3.95 24.89 10.44
C SER A 36 -3.00 24.85 9.24
N SER A 37 -3.15 23.90 8.32
CA SER A 37 -2.19 23.72 7.21
C SER A 37 -2.69 24.34 5.92
N ASN A 38 -1.75 24.88 5.15
CA ASN A 38 -1.99 25.33 3.80
C ASN A 38 -2.20 24.12 2.87
N ILE A 39 -3.11 24.24 1.90
CA ILE A 39 -3.34 23.25 0.84
C ILE A 39 -2.03 22.85 0.16
N GLU A 40 -1.10 23.77 0.00
CA GLU A 40 0.21 23.52 -0.58
C GLU A 40 1.02 22.47 0.21
N LYS A 41 0.94 22.47 1.55
CA LYS A 41 1.57 21.45 2.40
C LYS A 41 1.00 20.06 2.09
N SER A 42 -0.34 19.96 1.97
CA SER A 42 -1.00 18.70 1.65
C SER A 42 -0.67 18.21 0.23
N ILE A 43 -0.53 19.11 -0.74
CA ILE A 43 -0.04 18.80 -2.09
C ILE A 43 1.39 18.24 -2.03
N ASN A 44 2.28 18.88 -1.27
CA ASN A 44 3.66 18.43 -1.11
C ASN A 44 3.74 17.05 -0.45
N ASN A 45 2.91 16.81 0.57
CA ASN A 45 2.80 15.50 1.22
C ASN A 45 2.28 14.44 0.25
N SER A 46 1.25 14.77 -0.55
CA SER A 46 0.72 13.88 -1.57
C SER A 46 1.79 13.45 -2.58
N PHE A 47 2.64 14.39 -3.00
CA PHE A 47 3.77 14.08 -3.90
C PHE A 47 4.77 13.14 -3.21
N ASN A 48 5.13 13.39 -1.95
CA ASN A 48 6.02 12.53 -1.18
C ASN A 48 5.43 11.11 -1.08
N THR A 49 4.15 11.00 -0.72
CA THR A 49 3.43 9.73 -0.68
C THR A 49 3.46 9.01 -2.04
N MET A 50 3.28 9.74 -3.14
CA MET A 50 3.34 9.18 -4.49
C MET A 50 4.74 8.63 -4.82
N VAL A 51 5.80 9.39 -4.52
CA VAL A 51 7.18 8.93 -4.74
C VAL A 51 7.48 7.68 -3.90
N HIS A 52 7.03 7.64 -2.64
CA HIS A 52 7.19 6.48 -1.76
C HIS A 52 6.43 5.25 -2.29
N ARG A 53 5.20 5.44 -2.78
CA ARG A 53 4.41 4.34 -3.40
C ARG A 53 5.12 3.73 -4.59
N LEU A 54 5.67 4.55 -5.46
CA LEU A 54 6.33 4.09 -6.68
C LEU A 54 7.69 3.47 -6.40
N SER A 55 8.53 4.12 -5.58
CA SER A 55 9.89 3.63 -5.31
C SER A 55 9.95 2.49 -4.28
N GLY A 56 8.88 2.26 -3.52
CA GLY A 56 8.88 1.33 -2.40
C GLY A 56 9.76 1.78 -1.22
N ASN A 57 10.38 2.95 -1.32
CA ASN A 57 11.32 3.48 -0.33
C ASN A 57 10.82 4.81 0.23
N SER A 58 10.75 4.90 1.56
CA SER A 58 10.36 6.12 2.28
C SER A 58 11.51 7.11 2.48
N ALA A 59 12.73 6.80 2.03
CA ALA A 59 13.85 7.71 2.14
C ALA A 59 13.61 8.97 1.27
N PRO A 60 13.88 10.17 1.80
CA PRO A 60 13.66 11.41 1.06
C PRO A 60 14.60 11.61 -0.14
N SER A 61 15.63 10.76 -0.27
CA SER A 61 16.62 10.84 -1.36
C SER A 61 16.03 10.84 -2.77
N ASN A 62 14.98 10.03 -3.01
CA ASN A 62 14.32 9.99 -4.31
C ASN A 62 13.55 11.27 -4.62
N ILE A 63 12.92 11.87 -3.59
CA ILE A 63 12.24 13.16 -3.69
C ILE A 63 13.24 14.24 -4.05
N TRP A 64 14.38 14.28 -3.35
CA TRP A 64 15.45 15.25 -3.60
C TRP A 64 16.07 15.09 -4.99
N LYS A 65 16.25 13.85 -5.48
CA LYS A 65 16.70 13.62 -6.87
C LYS A 65 15.79 14.31 -7.90
N ILE A 66 14.47 14.19 -7.72
CA ILE A 66 13.49 14.77 -8.64
C ILE A 66 13.52 16.30 -8.56
N ILE A 67 13.56 16.87 -7.36
CA ILE A 67 13.56 18.32 -7.14
C ILE A 67 14.87 18.94 -7.66
N ASN A 68 16.02 18.34 -7.34
CA ASN A 68 17.33 18.83 -7.78
C ASN A 68 17.52 18.72 -9.30
N ALA A 69 16.74 17.88 -9.99
CA ALA A 69 16.68 17.84 -11.45
C ALA A 69 15.84 19.00 -12.07
N GLY A 70 15.48 20.00 -11.27
CA GLY A 70 14.78 21.20 -11.73
C GLY A 70 13.26 21.05 -11.86
N ASN A 71 12.65 20.04 -11.21
CA ASN A 71 11.20 19.83 -11.30
C ASN A 71 10.50 20.33 -10.03
N ALA A 72 9.41 21.05 -10.20
CA ALA A 72 8.50 21.33 -9.10
C ALA A 72 7.56 20.14 -8.86
N ARG A 73 7.15 19.90 -7.60
CA ARG A 73 6.22 18.81 -7.25
C ARG A 73 4.91 18.88 -8.03
N LYS A 74 4.40 20.09 -8.25
CA LYS A 74 3.17 20.37 -9.01
C LYS A 74 3.23 19.98 -10.48
N ASP A 75 4.41 19.88 -11.07
CA ASP A 75 4.59 19.55 -12.48
C ASP A 75 4.07 18.14 -12.81
N PHE A 76 3.97 17.28 -11.80
CA PHE A 76 3.47 15.90 -11.92
C PHE A 76 2.00 15.75 -11.58
N ILE A 77 1.29 16.84 -11.27
CA ILE A 77 -0.12 16.81 -10.87
C ILE A 77 -1.00 17.10 -12.08
N LYS A 78 -1.88 16.14 -12.39
CA LYS A 78 -2.88 16.30 -13.44
C LYS A 78 -4.10 17.11 -12.96
N SER A 79 -4.56 16.84 -11.74
CA SER A 79 -5.67 17.54 -11.10
C SER A 79 -5.71 17.28 -9.60
N TYR A 80 -6.38 18.15 -8.86
CA TYR A 80 -6.69 17.90 -7.46
C TYR A 80 -8.09 18.41 -7.11
N SER A 81 -8.69 17.85 -6.08
CA SER A 81 -9.99 18.27 -5.54
C SER A 81 -10.03 18.07 -4.03
N ILE A 82 -10.79 18.93 -3.35
CA ILE A 82 -11.03 18.78 -1.91
C ILE A 82 -12.25 17.89 -1.74
N LYS A 83 -12.14 16.92 -0.85
CA LYS A 83 -13.22 15.99 -0.47
C LYS A 83 -13.43 16.09 1.04
N ASN A 84 -14.68 16.10 1.44
CA ASN A 84 -15.06 15.95 2.85
C ASN A 84 -15.51 14.50 3.07
N TYR A 85 -14.94 13.85 4.06
CA TYR A 85 -15.31 12.51 4.48
C TYR A 85 -15.29 12.44 6.02
N GLU A 86 -16.40 12.00 6.63
CA GLU A 86 -16.53 11.88 8.10
C GLU A 86 -16.10 13.13 8.88
N ASN A 87 -16.51 14.34 8.39
CA ASN A 87 -16.15 15.65 8.94
C ASN A 87 -14.65 16.02 8.85
N GLU A 88 -13.84 15.25 8.13
CA GLU A 88 -12.47 15.59 7.82
C GLU A 88 -12.33 16.01 6.36
N ASN A 89 -11.48 17.02 6.12
CA ASN A 89 -11.18 17.47 4.77
C ASN A 89 -9.93 16.75 4.25
N PHE A 90 -10.06 16.18 3.05
CA PHE A 90 -8.96 15.54 2.33
C PHE A 90 -8.74 16.23 1.00
N ILE A 91 -7.50 16.30 0.58
CA ILE A 91 -7.18 16.59 -0.81
C ILE A 91 -6.98 15.27 -1.55
N GLN A 92 -7.73 15.09 -2.63
CA GLN A 92 -7.50 14.04 -3.60
C GLN A 92 -6.63 14.60 -4.71
N VAL A 93 -5.42 14.06 -4.88
CA VAL A 93 -4.47 14.48 -5.92
C VAL A 93 -4.33 13.36 -6.94
N ASN A 94 -4.58 13.68 -8.20
CA ASN A 94 -4.39 12.78 -9.33
C ASN A 94 -3.07 13.14 -10.02
N PHE A 95 -2.14 12.20 -10.05
CA PHE A 95 -0.84 12.38 -10.66
C PHE A 95 -0.81 11.95 -12.13
N ASP A 96 0.03 12.60 -12.91
CA ASP A 96 0.30 12.18 -14.28
C ASP A 96 1.25 10.97 -14.26
N LYS A 97 0.69 9.82 -14.61
CA LYS A 97 1.39 8.54 -14.65
C LYS A 97 2.60 8.58 -15.58
N ASP A 98 2.41 9.13 -16.78
CA ASP A 98 3.42 9.05 -17.82
C ASP A 98 4.60 9.98 -17.53
N LEU A 99 4.32 11.18 -17.02
CA LEU A 99 5.34 12.11 -16.58
C LEU A 99 6.15 11.57 -15.40
N LEU A 100 5.47 10.98 -14.41
CA LEU A 100 6.15 10.37 -13.26
C LEU A 100 7.04 9.21 -13.66
N ILE A 101 6.51 8.25 -14.43
CA ILE A 101 7.28 7.07 -14.86
C ILE A 101 8.46 7.49 -15.75
N LYS A 102 8.25 8.45 -16.65
CA LYS A 102 9.33 9.01 -17.47
C LYS A 102 10.44 9.59 -16.60
N LYS A 103 10.08 10.41 -15.59
CA LYS A 103 11.05 11.03 -14.69
C LYS A 103 11.80 10.01 -13.83
N PHE A 104 11.13 8.98 -13.32
CA PHE A 104 11.78 7.90 -12.59
C PHE A 104 12.82 7.17 -13.43
N LYS A 105 12.50 6.89 -14.72
CA LYS A 105 13.45 6.29 -15.67
C LYS A 105 14.64 7.19 -15.95
N GLU A 106 14.40 8.47 -16.23
CA GLU A 106 15.47 9.46 -16.49
C GLU A 106 16.46 9.58 -15.33
N LEU A 107 15.97 9.51 -14.11
CA LEU A 107 16.79 9.64 -12.90
C LEU A 107 17.30 8.30 -12.33
N ASN A 108 17.07 7.20 -13.05
CA ASN A 108 17.41 5.84 -12.61
C ASN A 108 16.87 5.55 -11.19
N ILE A 109 15.63 5.99 -10.91
CA ILE A 109 14.94 5.65 -9.67
C ILE A 109 14.15 4.34 -9.92
N PRO A 110 14.43 3.26 -9.19
CA PRO A 110 13.67 2.03 -9.33
C PRO A 110 12.21 2.26 -8.94
N PHE A 111 11.27 1.64 -9.64
CA PHE A 111 9.85 1.75 -9.32
C PHE A 111 9.10 0.45 -9.57
N VAL A 112 8.01 0.29 -8.81
CA VAL A 112 7.08 -0.84 -8.93
C VAL A 112 5.82 -0.37 -9.63
N GLY A 113 5.35 -1.16 -10.61
CA GLY A 113 4.16 -0.87 -11.40
C GLY A 113 2.84 -1.08 -10.64
N ILE A 114 1.73 -1.19 -11.38
CA ILE A 114 0.38 -1.35 -10.83
C ILE A 114 0.14 -2.71 -10.17
N SER A 115 0.90 -3.73 -10.56
CA SER A 115 0.84 -5.05 -9.91
C SER A 115 1.58 -4.99 -8.58
N ARG A 116 0.84 -5.18 -7.48
CA ARG A 116 1.34 -5.02 -6.11
C ARG A 116 1.26 -6.32 -5.34
N PRO A 117 2.21 -6.56 -4.42
CA PRO A 117 2.18 -7.76 -3.60
C PRO A 117 0.95 -7.75 -2.67
N VAL A 118 0.45 -8.94 -2.41
CA VAL A 118 -0.55 -9.22 -1.38
C VAL A 118 0.17 -9.86 -0.19
N PHE A 119 0.02 -9.27 0.98
CA PHE A 119 0.55 -9.80 2.23
C PHE A 119 -0.61 -10.32 3.06
N LEU A 120 -0.60 -11.62 3.37
CA LEU A 120 -1.51 -12.19 4.37
C LEU A 120 -0.92 -11.96 5.76
N ILE A 121 -1.71 -11.35 6.63
CA ILE A 121 -1.29 -10.97 7.99
C ILE A 121 -2.15 -11.73 8.99
N ILE A 122 -1.49 -12.52 9.84
CA ILE A 122 -2.12 -13.16 10.99
C ILE A 122 -1.73 -12.37 12.22
N ILE A 123 -2.72 -11.86 12.95
CA ILE A 123 -2.53 -11.07 14.18
C ILE A 123 -3.15 -11.82 15.33
N ASN A 124 -2.30 -12.21 16.28
CA ASN A 124 -2.73 -12.75 17.56
C ASN A 124 -2.82 -11.61 18.58
N ILE A 125 -3.97 -11.45 19.21
CA ILE A 125 -4.23 -10.43 20.23
C ILE A 125 -4.29 -11.11 21.59
N ASP A 126 -3.37 -10.73 22.47
CA ASP A 126 -3.31 -11.14 23.86
C ASP A 126 -3.36 -9.89 24.75
N SER A 127 -4.45 -9.73 25.48
CA SER A 127 -4.64 -8.62 26.43
C SER A 127 -4.13 -8.95 27.84
N GLY A 128 -3.78 -10.21 28.10
CA GLY A 128 -3.48 -10.70 29.45
C GLY A 128 -4.67 -10.76 30.40
N ILE A 129 -5.87 -10.36 29.95
CA ILE A 129 -7.12 -10.35 30.76
C ILE A 129 -8.13 -11.36 30.20
N GLU A 130 -8.22 -11.45 28.89
CA GLU A 130 -9.10 -12.39 28.17
C GLU A 130 -8.25 -13.45 27.46
N GLU A 131 -8.88 -14.52 27.02
CA GLU A 131 -8.20 -15.54 26.22
C GLU A 131 -7.64 -14.92 24.92
N PRO A 132 -6.39 -15.25 24.56
CA PRO A 132 -5.81 -14.80 23.32
C PRO A 132 -6.66 -15.23 22.12
N TYR A 133 -6.76 -14.37 21.11
CA TYR A 133 -7.53 -14.68 19.91
C TYR A 133 -6.84 -14.16 18.64
N ILE A 134 -7.17 -14.77 17.52
CA ILE A 134 -6.68 -14.34 16.21
C ILE A 134 -7.68 -13.35 15.59
N LEU A 135 -7.19 -12.19 15.17
CA LEU A 135 -7.99 -11.19 14.48
C LEU A 135 -8.57 -11.77 13.18
N ASN A 136 -9.91 -11.76 13.07
CA ASN A 136 -10.64 -12.28 11.93
C ASN A 136 -11.27 -11.13 11.09
N THR A 137 -11.44 -11.36 9.78
CA THR A 137 -12.10 -10.39 8.90
C THR A 137 -13.57 -10.19 9.27
N ASN A 138 -14.26 -11.25 9.68
CA ASN A 138 -15.72 -11.29 9.81
C ASN A 138 -16.24 -10.84 11.18
N ASP A 139 -15.43 -10.93 12.24
CA ASP A 139 -15.83 -10.63 13.63
C ASP A 139 -15.05 -9.45 14.19
N SER A 140 -15.51 -8.23 13.92
CA SER A 140 -14.95 -7.02 14.50
C SER A 140 -15.94 -6.41 15.50
N LYS A 141 -16.07 -7.04 16.66
CA LYS A 141 -16.94 -6.52 17.73
C LYS A 141 -16.17 -5.68 18.75
N LYS A 142 -14.84 -5.83 18.81
CA LYS A 142 -13.99 -5.12 19.77
C LYS A 142 -13.42 -3.86 19.14
N GLU A 143 -13.35 -2.79 19.91
CA GLU A 143 -12.78 -1.50 19.48
C GLU A 143 -11.34 -1.65 18.97
N ILE A 144 -10.54 -2.48 19.62
CA ILE A 144 -9.16 -2.76 19.23
C ILE A 144 -9.06 -3.38 17.83
N ASP A 145 -10.01 -4.25 17.46
CA ASP A 145 -10.03 -4.88 16.13
C ASP A 145 -10.26 -3.85 15.04
N ILE A 146 -11.17 -2.91 15.29
CA ILE A 146 -11.49 -1.81 14.39
C ILE A 146 -10.26 -0.90 14.22
N LEU A 147 -9.60 -0.55 15.32
CA LEU A 147 -8.38 0.28 15.29
C LEU A 147 -7.27 -0.38 14.48
N ILE A 148 -7.01 -1.67 14.71
CA ILE A 148 -5.97 -2.41 13.97
C ILE A 148 -6.32 -2.47 12.48
N LYS A 149 -7.56 -2.80 12.12
CA LYS A 149 -8.01 -2.86 10.71
C LYS A 149 -7.88 -1.51 10.02
N ASN A 150 -8.26 -0.42 10.68
CA ASN A 150 -8.11 0.93 10.16
C ASN A 150 -6.64 1.30 9.96
N TYR A 151 -5.77 0.92 10.89
CA TYR A 151 -4.34 1.14 10.78
C TYR A 151 -3.72 0.36 9.61
N LEU A 152 -4.07 -0.91 9.45
CA LEU A 152 -3.63 -1.73 8.31
C LEU A 152 -4.11 -1.15 6.98
N LYS A 153 -5.38 -0.69 6.91
CA LYS A 153 -5.90 0.00 5.75
C LYS A 153 -5.11 1.26 5.42
N LYS A 154 -4.79 2.08 6.42
CA LYS A 154 -3.96 3.28 6.24
C LYS A 154 -2.57 2.95 5.68
N ILE A 155 -1.91 1.91 6.18
CA ILE A 155 -0.62 1.43 5.65
C ILE A 155 -0.79 0.93 4.22
N SER A 156 -1.80 0.10 3.96
CA SER A 156 -2.12 -0.43 2.63
C SER A 156 -2.28 0.71 1.61
N ASP A 157 -3.10 1.71 1.92
CA ASP A 157 -3.35 2.85 1.06
C ASP A 157 -2.10 3.72 0.88
N SER A 158 -1.35 4.00 1.95
CA SER A 158 -0.14 4.83 1.87
C SER A 158 0.98 4.20 1.06
N ARG A 159 1.12 2.88 1.11
CA ARG A 159 2.15 2.10 0.41
C ARG A 159 1.68 1.55 -0.93
N ALA A 160 0.38 1.62 -1.22
CA ALA A 160 -0.27 0.96 -2.36
C ALA A 160 0.08 -0.54 -2.42
N ILE A 161 -0.10 -1.25 -1.31
CA ILE A 161 0.05 -2.70 -1.18
C ILE A 161 -1.26 -3.29 -0.64
N PHE A 162 -1.43 -4.59 -0.78
CA PHE A 162 -2.58 -5.27 -0.20
C PHE A 162 -2.17 -5.97 1.09
N LEU A 163 -2.81 -5.56 2.20
CA LEU A 163 -2.68 -6.20 3.51
C LEU A 163 -4.02 -6.89 3.79
N GLU A 164 -4.05 -8.20 3.72
CA GLU A 164 -5.26 -8.98 3.87
C GLU A 164 -5.18 -9.83 5.14
N ILE A 165 -6.24 -9.78 5.95
CA ILE A 165 -6.40 -10.66 7.11
C ILE A 165 -7.17 -11.87 6.59
N PRO A 166 -6.64 -13.10 6.73
CA PRO A 166 -7.32 -14.29 6.27
C PRO A 166 -8.61 -14.52 7.07
N ALA A 167 -9.66 -14.97 6.40
CA ALA A 167 -10.83 -15.51 7.07
C ALA A 167 -10.46 -16.91 7.58
N ILE A 168 -9.98 -17.01 8.83
CA ILE A 168 -9.63 -18.29 9.43
C ILE A 168 -10.86 -18.81 10.17
N ASP A 169 -11.35 -19.95 9.77
CA ASP A 169 -12.32 -20.71 10.54
C ASP A 169 -11.55 -21.51 11.61
N LEU A 170 -11.54 -21.01 12.84
CA LEU A 170 -10.84 -21.62 13.96
C LEU A 170 -11.43 -22.99 14.34
N SER A 171 -12.63 -23.33 13.86
CA SER A 171 -13.24 -24.65 14.09
C SER A 171 -12.46 -25.80 13.42
N LEU A 172 -11.58 -25.47 12.46
CA LEU A 172 -10.76 -26.44 11.74
C LEU A 172 -9.35 -26.63 12.33
N ILE A 173 -8.96 -25.81 13.32
CA ILE A 173 -7.66 -25.91 13.97
C ILE A 173 -7.82 -26.75 15.25
N HIS A 174 -8.06 -28.03 15.10
CA HIS A 174 -7.79 -28.99 16.17
C HIS A 174 -6.28 -29.24 16.21
N ILE A 175 -5.57 -28.51 17.07
CA ILE A 175 -4.25 -28.91 17.49
C ILE A 175 -4.46 -30.11 18.42
N SER A 176 -4.25 -31.32 17.90
CA SER A 176 -4.13 -32.52 18.74
C SER A 176 -2.85 -32.37 19.55
N GLU A 177 -2.97 -32.19 20.86
CA GLU A 177 -1.89 -32.36 21.82
C GLU A 177 -1.33 -33.80 21.78
#